data_4d49a8387bf90b4d8cec4cea7e9f8c2d
#
_entry.id   4d49a8387bf90b4d8cec4cea7e9f8c2d
#
_cell.length_a   1.000
_cell.length_b   1.000
_cell.length_c   1.000
_cell.angle_alpha   90.00
_cell.angle_beta   90.00
_cell.angle_gamma   90.00
#
_symmetry.space_group_name_H-M   'P 1'
#
loop_
_entity.id
_entity.type
_entity.pdbx_description
1 polymer ?
#
loop_
_entity_poly.entity_id
_entity_poly.type
_entity_poly.pdbx_seq_one_letter_code
_entity_poly.pdbx_strand_id
1 'polypeptide(L)'
;MKRFISLFASLLVCAFGAAWFSQDSINAYWQQTYHQASPLEPLSEYEWWRTGAKLQQDAYAFSDDLKARLAGQPVIVEPEPQIAEEDGSSEQNAQLNASEPHEKNRPADGRQPQTAQNGGQSEAHRLPITPPANIVLGQGDKVFFAGDSMMQGVAPFVERSLKKQYGIQSVNLSKQSTGLSYPKFFDWPNTIEQTLKQQTDIRLLVVFLGPNDPWDFPKGKKYLKFASPEWSEEYLSRVNRILTAAEQHHVQVIWMGIPYMKQAKLNKQMRYLDKLLADEISPKALWIPTDKLLSNGSDTYADSVNINGKIIRYRSKDGIHFSAEGQKLLADKIMEKIVFQTTPEMNGEERTEQLSAR
;
A
#
# COMPACT_ATOMS: atom_id res chain seq x y z
N MET A 1 -33.54 14.40 40.47
CA MET A 1 -33.46 14.72 39.03
C MET A 1 -32.17 15.50 38.68
N LYS A 2 -31.88 16.67 39.26
CA LYS A 2 -30.68 17.47 38.88
C LYS A 2 -29.36 16.69 38.96
N ARG A 3 -29.13 15.88 40.00
CA ARG A 3 -27.90 15.06 40.15
C ARG A 3 -27.77 13.98 39.06
N PHE A 4 -28.87 13.34 38.65
CA PHE A 4 -28.86 12.36 37.56
C PHE A 4 -28.57 13.01 36.19
N ILE A 5 -29.14 14.21 35.96
CA ILE A 5 -28.86 14.98 34.71
C ILE A 5 -27.40 15.40 34.68
N SER A 6 -26.84 15.88 35.79
CA SER A 6 -25.42 16.25 35.90
C SER A 6 -24.50 15.05 35.67
N LEU A 7 -24.79 13.89 36.28
CA LEU A 7 -24.02 12.66 36.06
C LEU A 7 -24.07 12.21 34.61
N PHE A 8 -25.27 12.20 34.00
CA PHE A 8 -25.43 11.83 32.62
C PHE A 8 -24.70 12.77 31.66
N ALA A 9 -24.78 14.08 31.90
CA ALA A 9 -24.02 15.08 31.14
C ALA A 9 -22.51 14.87 31.24
N SER A 10 -22.00 14.58 32.44
CA SER A 10 -20.58 14.30 32.65
C SER A 10 -20.15 13.02 31.90
N LEU A 11 -20.94 11.95 31.90
CA LEU A 11 -20.65 10.73 31.15
C LEU A 11 -20.62 10.97 29.65
N LEU A 12 -21.55 11.78 29.10
CA LEU A 12 -21.54 12.15 27.68
C LEU A 12 -20.28 12.95 27.31
N VAL A 13 -19.86 13.89 28.14
CA VAL A 13 -18.63 14.66 27.90
C VAL A 13 -17.41 13.74 27.91
N CYS A 14 -17.32 12.80 28.87
CA CYS A 14 -16.23 11.83 28.93
C CYS A 14 -16.23 10.89 27.71
N ALA A 15 -17.41 10.38 27.31
CA ALA A 15 -17.52 9.51 26.14
C ALA A 15 -17.13 10.25 24.85
N PHE A 16 -17.55 11.49 24.69
CA PHE A 16 -17.17 12.32 23.55
C PHE A 16 -15.65 12.61 23.54
N GLY A 17 -15.08 12.96 24.68
CA GLY A 17 -13.63 13.18 24.81
C GLY A 17 -12.82 11.93 24.49
N ALA A 18 -13.28 10.76 24.94
CA ALA A 18 -12.66 9.48 24.60
C ALA A 18 -12.75 9.17 23.10
N ALA A 19 -13.90 9.40 22.48
CA ALA A 19 -14.08 9.22 21.03
C ALA A 19 -13.22 10.20 20.23
N TRP A 20 -13.15 11.45 20.63
CA TRP A 20 -12.33 12.49 20.02
C TRP A 20 -10.83 12.18 20.11
N PHE A 21 -10.36 11.68 21.24
CA PHE A 21 -8.95 11.30 21.44
C PHE A 21 -8.60 10.00 20.68
N SER A 22 -9.51 9.01 20.67
CA SER A 22 -9.26 7.67 20.09
C SER A 22 -9.83 7.49 18.69
N GLN A 23 -10.13 8.58 17.96
CA GLN A 23 -10.81 8.56 16.67
C GLN A 23 -10.13 7.68 15.63
N ASP A 24 -8.78 7.71 15.54
CA ASP A 24 -8.03 6.88 14.60
C ASP A 24 -8.22 5.39 14.89
N SER A 25 -8.19 5.01 16.17
CA SER A 25 -8.43 3.63 16.60
C SER A 25 -9.87 3.18 16.32
N ILE A 26 -10.85 4.06 16.53
CA ILE A 26 -12.27 3.79 16.23
C ILE A 26 -12.48 3.67 14.72
N ASN A 27 -11.93 4.58 13.95
CA ASN A 27 -12.00 4.54 12.49
C ASN A 27 -11.35 3.28 11.92
N ALA A 28 -10.15 2.93 12.40
CA ALA A 28 -9.46 1.70 12.00
C ALA A 28 -10.28 0.44 12.36
N TYR A 29 -10.81 0.37 13.59
CA TYR A 29 -11.67 -0.74 14.02
C TYR A 29 -12.93 -0.85 13.14
N TRP A 30 -13.59 0.27 12.87
CA TRP A 30 -14.81 0.30 12.05
C TRP A 30 -14.52 -0.17 10.62
N GLN A 31 -13.46 0.35 10.00
CA GLN A 31 -13.04 -0.03 8.67
C GLN A 31 -12.66 -1.52 8.59
N GLN A 32 -11.91 -2.02 9.59
CA GLN A 32 -11.52 -3.43 9.65
C GLN A 32 -12.70 -4.37 9.87
N THR A 33 -13.71 -3.95 10.66
CA THR A 33 -14.83 -4.81 11.05
C THR A 33 -15.95 -4.79 10.01
N TYR A 34 -16.27 -3.61 9.49
CA TYR A 34 -17.43 -3.44 8.61
C TYR A 34 -17.06 -3.20 7.14
N HIS A 35 -15.77 -3.00 6.83
CA HIS A 35 -15.26 -2.69 5.49
C HIS A 35 -16.02 -1.53 4.83
N GLN A 36 -16.29 -0.51 5.61
CA GLN A 36 -16.98 0.72 5.23
C GLN A 36 -16.31 1.92 5.88
N ALA A 37 -16.52 3.10 5.29
CA ALA A 37 -16.11 4.35 5.92
C ALA A 37 -16.74 4.49 7.32
N SER A 38 -15.95 4.93 8.28
CA SER A 38 -16.44 5.15 9.64
C SER A 38 -17.48 6.28 9.66
N PRO A 39 -18.54 6.19 10.48
CA PRO A 39 -19.46 7.31 10.70
C PRO A 39 -18.78 8.58 11.23
N LEU A 40 -17.58 8.46 11.80
CA LEU A 40 -16.79 9.59 12.29
C LEU A 40 -15.88 10.19 11.21
N GLU A 41 -15.71 9.53 10.06
CA GLU A 41 -14.83 9.99 8.98
C GLU A 41 -15.17 11.39 8.46
N PRO A 42 -16.44 11.79 8.27
CA PRO A 42 -16.77 13.16 7.88
C PRO A 42 -16.31 14.23 8.85
N LEU A 43 -16.12 13.89 10.15
CA LEU A 43 -15.59 14.82 11.14
C LEU A 43 -14.12 15.13 10.92
N SER A 44 -13.39 14.29 10.18
CA SER A 44 -11.98 14.48 9.86
C SER A 44 -11.72 15.70 8.96
N GLU A 45 -12.73 16.28 8.34
CA GLU A 45 -12.64 17.54 7.61
C GLU A 45 -12.41 18.73 8.56
N TYR A 46 -12.80 18.62 9.82
CA TYR A 46 -12.68 19.69 10.80
C TYR A 46 -11.34 19.63 11.55
N GLU A 47 -10.63 20.75 11.61
CA GLU A 47 -9.31 20.86 12.26
C GLU A 47 -9.37 20.51 13.74
N TRP A 48 -10.38 21.02 14.49
CA TRP A 48 -10.55 20.71 15.90
C TRP A 48 -10.72 19.21 16.16
N TRP A 49 -11.31 18.47 15.22
CA TRP A 49 -11.44 17.03 15.34
C TRP A 49 -10.08 16.34 15.15
N ARG A 50 -9.33 16.71 14.11
CA ARG A 50 -7.98 16.16 13.82
C ARG A 50 -6.98 16.38 14.96
N THR A 51 -7.14 17.45 15.76
CA THR A 51 -6.28 17.72 16.92
C THR A 51 -6.32 16.58 17.93
N GLY A 52 -7.44 15.88 18.12
CA GLY A 52 -7.54 14.71 18.99
C GLY A 52 -6.64 13.55 18.54
N ALA A 53 -6.60 13.26 17.25
CA ALA A 53 -5.72 12.24 16.69
C ALA A 53 -4.23 12.61 16.87
N LYS A 54 -3.85 13.85 16.60
CA LYS A 54 -2.48 14.33 16.83
C LYS A 54 -2.07 14.17 18.29
N LEU A 55 -2.90 14.60 19.25
CA LEU A 55 -2.62 14.42 20.67
C LEU A 55 -2.46 12.94 21.06
N GLN A 56 -3.22 12.04 20.46
CA GLN A 56 -3.06 10.60 20.67
C GLN A 56 -1.71 10.11 20.16
N GLN A 57 -1.32 10.51 18.96
CA GLN A 57 -0.04 10.15 18.34
C GLN A 57 1.14 10.67 19.16
N ASP A 58 1.08 11.94 19.59
CA ASP A 58 2.11 12.56 20.43
C ASP A 58 2.22 11.86 21.81
N ALA A 59 1.08 11.48 22.40
CA ALA A 59 1.06 10.73 23.65
C ALA A 59 1.70 9.33 23.52
N TYR A 60 1.47 8.64 22.40
CA TYR A 60 2.13 7.36 22.15
C TYR A 60 3.63 7.54 21.90
N ALA A 61 4.04 8.51 21.09
CA ALA A 61 5.44 8.83 20.85
C ALA A 61 6.17 9.16 22.15
N PHE A 62 5.59 10.01 23.01
CA PHE A 62 6.13 10.31 24.32
C PHE A 62 6.22 9.07 25.23
N SER A 63 5.19 8.23 25.24
CA SER A 63 5.20 6.97 26.00
C SER A 63 6.31 6.04 25.56
N ASP A 64 6.56 5.94 24.26
CA ASP A 64 7.59 5.07 23.70
C ASP A 64 9.00 5.64 23.90
N ASP A 65 9.18 6.97 23.82
CA ASP A 65 10.42 7.65 24.21
C ASP A 65 10.72 7.45 25.71
N LEU A 66 9.71 7.60 26.57
CA LEU A 66 9.87 7.37 28.01
C LEU A 66 10.26 5.91 28.30
N LYS A 67 9.63 4.95 27.64
CA LYS A 67 9.99 3.52 27.78
C LYS A 67 11.41 3.25 27.31
N ALA A 68 11.84 3.85 26.18
CA ALA A 68 13.21 3.72 25.67
C ALA A 68 14.23 4.28 26.65
N ARG A 69 13.96 5.46 27.25
CA ARG A 69 14.81 6.08 28.30
C ARG A 69 14.89 5.20 29.55
N LEU A 70 13.75 4.67 30.02
CA LEU A 70 13.73 3.78 31.19
C LEU A 70 14.41 2.45 30.93
N ALA A 71 14.45 1.99 29.68
CA ALA A 71 15.18 0.78 29.28
C ALA A 71 16.68 1.01 29.04
N GLY A 72 17.20 2.24 29.25
CA GLY A 72 18.63 2.57 29.05
C GLY A 72 19.07 2.55 27.58
N GLN A 73 18.15 2.67 26.62
CA GLN A 73 18.48 2.75 25.19
C GLN A 73 18.83 4.21 24.83
N PRO A 74 19.86 4.44 23.98
CA PRO A 74 20.17 5.79 23.53
C PRO A 74 19.02 6.32 22.67
N VAL A 75 18.47 7.48 23.05
CA VAL A 75 17.45 8.18 22.29
C VAL A 75 18.08 8.78 21.06
N ILE A 76 17.69 8.31 19.87
CA ILE A 76 18.00 8.98 18.61
C ILE A 76 17.02 10.14 18.51
N VAL A 77 17.46 11.35 18.86
CA VAL A 77 16.70 12.58 18.61
C VAL A 77 16.79 12.84 17.10
N GLU A 78 15.74 12.51 16.36
CA GLU A 78 15.59 13.02 14.99
C GLU A 78 15.32 14.51 15.07
N PRO A 79 16.03 15.37 14.30
CA PRO A 79 15.71 16.80 14.24
C PRO A 79 14.31 16.96 13.61
N GLU A 80 13.46 17.74 14.28
CA GLU A 80 12.16 18.16 13.75
C GLU A 80 12.30 18.69 12.33
N PRO A 81 11.43 18.31 11.39
CA PRO A 81 11.37 18.96 10.10
C PRO A 81 10.90 20.40 10.31
N GLN A 82 11.78 21.35 10.06
CA GLN A 82 11.40 22.76 9.98
C GLN A 82 10.38 22.91 8.85
N ILE A 83 9.16 23.23 9.22
CA ILE A 83 8.10 23.65 8.31
C ILE A 83 8.52 25.04 7.82
N ALA A 84 8.93 25.15 6.57
CA ALA A 84 9.04 26.43 5.89
C ALA A 84 7.61 26.95 5.73
N GLU A 85 7.30 28.07 6.36
CA GLU A 85 6.12 28.89 6.08
C GLU A 85 6.26 29.42 4.66
N GLU A 86 5.49 28.87 3.72
CA GLU A 86 5.22 29.54 2.44
C GLU A 86 3.98 30.39 2.59
N ASP A 87 4.23 31.69 2.43
CA ASP A 87 3.29 32.79 2.42
C ASP A 87 2.32 32.67 1.22
N GLY A 88 1.11 33.19 1.48
CA GLY A 88 -0.07 32.95 0.69
C GLY A 88 -0.15 33.63 -0.68
N SER A 89 -1.23 33.32 -1.26
CA SER A 89 -1.99 33.94 -2.36
C SER A 89 -1.93 33.27 -3.73
N SER A 90 -3.02 32.64 -4.08
CA SER A 90 -3.95 33.14 -5.10
C SER A 90 -5.12 32.16 -5.32
N GLU A 91 -6.30 32.67 -5.02
CA GLU A 91 -7.58 32.16 -5.51
C GLU A 91 -7.62 32.23 -7.05
N GLN A 92 -8.17 31.20 -7.69
CA GLN A 92 -9.12 31.43 -8.80
C GLN A 92 -9.95 30.19 -9.09
N ASN A 93 -11.23 30.39 -8.92
CA ASN A 93 -12.42 29.73 -9.45
C ASN A 93 -12.24 28.94 -10.74
N ALA A 94 -12.85 27.73 -10.77
CA ALA A 94 -13.58 27.26 -11.93
C ALA A 94 -14.80 26.45 -11.49
N GLN A 95 -15.92 27.02 -11.84
CA GLN A 95 -17.29 26.64 -11.53
C GLN A 95 -17.75 25.45 -12.39
N LEU A 96 -18.50 24.58 -11.75
CA LEU A 96 -19.30 23.48 -12.30
C LEU A 96 -20.30 23.95 -13.34
N ASN A 97 -20.53 23.14 -14.38
CA ASN A 97 -21.85 23.03 -14.99
C ASN A 97 -22.19 21.57 -15.27
N ALA A 98 -23.19 21.14 -14.57
CA ALA A 98 -23.95 19.92 -14.82
C ALA A 98 -25.01 20.20 -15.91
N SER A 99 -25.24 19.25 -16.80
CA SER A 99 -26.51 19.11 -17.53
C SER A 99 -26.67 17.67 -18.01
N GLU A 100 -27.60 16.97 -17.44
CA GLU A 100 -28.35 15.83 -17.99
C GLU A 100 -29.60 16.34 -18.70
N PRO A 101 -30.47 15.45 -19.26
CA PRO A 101 -30.34 14.44 -20.30
C PRO A 101 -31.31 14.64 -21.47
N HIS A 102 -31.23 13.92 -22.54
CA HIS A 102 -32.43 13.58 -23.34
C HIS A 102 -32.31 12.28 -24.15
N GLU A 103 -33.39 11.60 -24.14
CA GLU A 103 -33.86 10.30 -24.53
C GLU A 103 -34.18 10.17 -26.04
N LYS A 104 -34.25 8.90 -26.53
CA LYS A 104 -35.00 8.32 -27.65
C LYS A 104 -34.40 8.36 -29.05
N ASN A 105 -34.13 7.19 -29.66
CA ASN A 105 -35.07 6.39 -30.48
C ASN A 105 -34.37 5.21 -31.20
N ARG A 106 -34.99 4.04 -31.10
CA ARG A 106 -34.78 2.87 -31.97
C ARG A 106 -35.53 3.10 -33.30
N PRO A 107 -35.21 2.39 -34.40
CA PRO A 107 -35.65 1.03 -34.59
C PRO A 107 -34.71 0.05 -35.28
N ALA A 108 -35.12 -1.22 -35.23
CA ALA A 108 -34.52 -2.44 -35.72
C ALA A 108 -34.56 -2.55 -37.25
N ASP A 109 -33.62 -3.29 -37.84
CA ASP A 109 -33.96 -4.37 -38.74
C ASP A 109 -32.75 -5.29 -39.02
N GLY A 110 -33.03 -6.55 -39.19
CA GLY A 110 -32.31 -7.75 -39.18
C GLY A 110 -31.47 -8.07 -40.42
N ARG A 111 -30.56 -9.02 -40.22
CA ARG A 111 -30.27 -10.19 -41.05
C ARG A 111 -29.09 -11.00 -40.53
N GLN A 112 -29.34 -12.24 -40.23
CA GLN A 112 -28.36 -13.36 -40.14
C GLN A 112 -28.06 -13.90 -41.56
N PRO A 113 -27.20 -14.94 -41.68
CA PRO A 113 -25.77 -15.11 -41.35
C PRO A 113 -24.94 -15.42 -42.60
N GLN A 114 -23.64 -15.27 -42.55
CA GLN A 114 -22.76 -15.97 -43.49
C GLN A 114 -21.55 -16.56 -42.78
N THR A 115 -21.44 -17.87 -42.90
CA THR A 115 -20.30 -18.72 -42.65
C THR A 115 -19.11 -18.38 -43.54
N ALA A 116 -17.90 -18.23 -42.98
CA ALA A 116 -16.66 -18.42 -43.71
C ALA A 116 -15.55 -18.76 -42.70
N GLN A 117 -15.16 -19.97 -42.70
CA GLN A 117 -13.87 -20.65 -42.83
C GLN A 117 -12.59 -20.00 -42.28
N ASN A 118 -11.98 -20.79 -41.38
CA ASN A 118 -10.55 -21.10 -41.27
C ASN A 118 -9.54 -20.00 -41.61
N GLY A 119 -8.97 -19.41 -40.56
CA GLY A 119 -7.64 -18.85 -40.60
C GLY A 119 -6.90 -19.32 -39.35
N GLY A 120 -5.99 -20.29 -39.51
CA GLY A 120 -5.13 -20.80 -38.45
C GLY A 120 -4.38 -19.62 -37.78
N GLN A 121 -4.75 -19.29 -36.58
CA GLN A 121 -3.90 -18.46 -35.73
C GLN A 121 -2.80 -19.37 -35.19
N SER A 122 -1.61 -19.15 -35.74
CA SER A 122 -0.34 -19.55 -35.17
C SER A 122 -0.39 -19.20 -33.66
N GLU A 123 -0.49 -20.21 -32.80
CA GLU A 123 -0.07 -20.12 -31.42
C GLU A 123 1.42 -19.78 -31.44
N ALA A 124 1.71 -18.48 -31.48
CA ALA A 124 3.04 -18.00 -31.14
C ALA A 124 3.33 -18.52 -29.73
N HIS A 125 4.19 -19.52 -29.65
CA HIS A 125 4.79 -20.05 -28.44
C HIS A 125 5.42 -18.84 -27.73
N ARG A 126 4.65 -18.17 -26.86
CA ARG A 126 5.20 -17.21 -25.91
C ARG A 126 6.08 -18.00 -24.97
N LEU A 127 7.38 -17.90 -25.19
CA LEU A 127 8.36 -18.33 -24.22
C LEU A 127 7.93 -17.74 -22.85
N PRO A 128 7.99 -18.51 -21.76
CA PRO A 128 7.67 -17.99 -20.45
C PRO A 128 8.58 -16.80 -20.20
N ILE A 129 7.99 -15.61 -20.04
CA ILE A 129 8.73 -14.40 -19.67
C ILE A 129 9.14 -14.62 -18.22
N THR A 130 10.37 -15.02 -17.99
CA THR A 130 10.92 -15.10 -16.65
C THR A 130 11.02 -13.66 -16.12
N PRO A 131 10.38 -13.33 -14.98
CA PRO A 131 10.49 -12.00 -14.41
C PRO A 131 11.97 -11.64 -14.23
N PRO A 132 12.38 -10.37 -14.48
CA PRO A 132 13.75 -9.98 -14.29
C PRO A 132 14.15 -10.15 -12.82
N ALA A 133 15.36 -10.63 -12.58
CA ALA A 133 15.88 -10.80 -11.21
C ALA A 133 16.03 -9.46 -10.47
N ASN A 134 16.21 -8.37 -11.23
CA ASN A 134 16.37 -7.01 -10.73
C ASN A 134 15.57 -6.02 -11.58
N ILE A 135 15.12 -4.96 -10.96
CA ILE A 135 14.42 -3.83 -11.55
C ILE A 135 15.45 -2.74 -11.85
N VAL A 136 15.44 -2.19 -13.06
CA VAL A 136 16.35 -1.11 -13.44
C VAL A 136 15.60 0.21 -13.40
N LEU A 137 16.09 1.18 -12.60
CA LEU A 137 15.55 2.54 -12.54
C LEU A 137 16.61 3.56 -12.98
N GLY A 138 16.18 4.52 -13.78
CA GLY A 138 16.99 5.64 -14.24
C GLY A 138 16.60 6.97 -13.61
N GLN A 139 17.32 8.02 -13.98
CA GLN A 139 17.01 9.37 -13.54
C GLN A 139 15.65 9.81 -14.15
N GLY A 140 14.77 10.37 -13.33
CA GLY A 140 13.43 10.78 -13.73
C GLY A 140 12.34 9.71 -13.56
N ASP A 141 12.73 8.45 -13.32
CA ASP A 141 11.77 7.41 -12.99
C ASP A 141 11.16 7.61 -11.61
N LYS A 142 9.93 7.12 -11.43
CA LYS A 142 9.22 7.12 -10.14
C LYS A 142 8.87 5.70 -9.70
N VAL A 143 8.77 5.54 -8.38
CA VAL A 143 8.28 4.32 -7.73
C VAL A 143 6.90 4.58 -7.14
N PHE A 144 5.96 3.68 -7.40
CA PHE A 144 4.60 3.73 -6.85
C PHE A 144 4.42 2.65 -5.79
N PHE A 145 4.00 3.05 -4.58
CA PHE A 145 3.69 2.15 -3.46
C PHE A 145 2.17 2.01 -3.32
N ALA A 146 1.68 0.79 -3.45
CA ALA A 146 0.28 0.41 -3.29
C ALA A 146 0.16 -0.69 -2.22
N GLY A 147 -0.73 -0.51 -1.26
CA GLY A 147 -0.90 -1.51 -0.21
C GLY A 147 -1.68 -1.03 1.00
N ASP A 148 -1.77 -1.88 2.00
CA ASP A 148 -2.45 -1.61 3.25
C ASP A 148 -1.52 -1.01 4.32
N SER A 149 -1.86 -1.18 5.60
CA SER A 149 -1.06 -0.72 6.74
C SER A 149 0.36 -1.34 6.78
N MET A 150 0.57 -2.50 6.19
CA MET A 150 1.92 -3.07 6.07
C MET A 150 2.79 -2.23 5.14
N MET A 151 2.25 -1.81 3.98
CA MET A 151 2.96 -0.92 3.06
C MET A 151 3.17 0.47 3.67
N GLN A 152 2.21 1.01 4.42
CA GLN A 152 2.38 2.29 5.13
C GLN A 152 3.60 2.29 6.07
N GLY A 153 3.91 1.14 6.68
CA GLY A 153 5.10 1.01 7.52
C GLY A 153 6.40 0.92 6.71
N VAL A 154 6.39 0.25 5.56
CA VAL A 154 7.60 -0.07 4.78
C VAL A 154 7.97 1.04 3.80
N ALA A 155 6.98 1.59 3.08
CA ALA A 155 7.21 2.56 2.01
C ALA A 155 8.05 3.77 2.45
N PRO A 156 7.84 4.41 3.63
CA PRO A 156 8.63 5.58 4.03
C PRO A 156 10.14 5.33 4.11
N PHE A 157 10.56 4.10 4.44
CA PHE A 157 11.99 3.75 4.46
C PHE A 157 12.56 3.64 3.04
N VAL A 158 11.81 3.04 2.11
CA VAL A 158 12.20 2.95 0.69
C VAL A 158 12.22 4.34 0.06
N GLU A 159 11.19 5.16 0.26
CA GLU A 159 11.08 6.53 -0.25
C GLU A 159 12.26 7.40 0.18
N ARG A 160 12.63 7.33 1.47
CA ARG A 160 13.78 8.06 2.01
C ARG A 160 15.09 7.63 1.32
N SER A 161 15.29 6.32 1.12
CA SER A 161 16.47 5.78 0.47
C SER A 161 16.53 6.18 -1.01
N LEU A 162 15.42 6.05 -1.74
CA LEU A 162 15.29 6.44 -3.15
C LEU A 162 15.61 7.92 -3.34
N LYS A 163 14.97 8.78 -2.54
CA LYS A 163 15.16 10.24 -2.65
C LYS A 163 16.56 10.67 -2.27
N LYS A 164 17.08 10.18 -1.11
CA LYS A 164 18.37 10.64 -0.55
C LYS A 164 19.57 10.14 -1.37
N GLN A 165 19.53 8.89 -1.83
CA GLN A 165 20.69 8.25 -2.46
C GLN A 165 20.68 8.40 -3.99
N TYR A 166 19.48 8.45 -4.61
CA TYR A 166 19.34 8.38 -6.06
C TYR A 166 18.50 9.50 -6.68
N GLY A 167 17.93 10.40 -5.86
CA GLY A 167 17.07 11.50 -6.35
C GLY A 167 15.74 11.04 -6.93
N ILE A 168 15.40 9.75 -6.80
CA ILE A 168 14.18 9.15 -7.36
C ILE A 168 12.99 9.53 -6.50
N GLN A 169 11.93 10.02 -7.15
CA GLN A 169 10.67 10.38 -6.51
C GLN A 169 9.75 9.16 -6.39
N SER A 170 8.77 9.27 -5.50
CA SER A 170 7.77 8.20 -5.31
C SER A 170 6.36 8.76 -5.17
N VAL A 171 5.39 7.89 -5.47
CA VAL A 171 3.95 8.08 -5.21
C VAL A 171 3.55 7.03 -4.20
N ASN A 172 3.04 7.44 -3.05
CA ASN A 172 2.62 6.52 -2.00
C ASN A 172 1.13 6.69 -1.75
N LEU A 173 0.33 5.73 -2.20
CA LEU A 173 -1.11 5.68 -1.99
C LEU A 173 -1.50 4.59 -0.98
N SER A 174 -0.54 4.06 -0.21
CA SER A 174 -0.86 3.04 0.79
C SER A 174 -1.93 3.53 1.76
N LYS A 175 -2.93 2.66 2.01
CA LYS A 175 -4.11 3.01 2.80
C LYS A 175 -4.46 1.87 3.75
N GLN A 176 -4.45 2.16 5.05
CA GLN A 176 -4.78 1.16 6.08
C GLN A 176 -6.14 0.52 5.87
N SER A 177 -6.31 -0.70 6.36
CA SER A 177 -7.57 -1.46 6.32
C SER A 177 -8.12 -1.77 4.93
N THR A 178 -7.33 -1.54 3.86
CA THR A 178 -7.70 -1.86 2.48
C THR A 178 -7.16 -3.23 2.06
N GLY A 179 -7.75 -3.76 1.00
CA GLY A 179 -7.39 -5.04 0.40
C GLY A 179 -8.08 -5.21 -0.94
N LEU A 180 -7.99 -6.39 -1.53
CA LEU A 180 -8.65 -6.71 -2.79
C LEU A 180 -10.06 -7.28 -2.60
N SER A 181 -10.43 -7.72 -1.39
CA SER A 181 -11.73 -8.37 -1.13
C SER A 181 -12.92 -7.40 -1.17
N TYR A 182 -12.71 -6.10 -0.93
CA TYR A 182 -13.78 -5.11 -0.80
C TYR A 182 -13.60 -3.89 -1.73
N PRO A 183 -13.74 -4.05 -3.06
CA PRO A 183 -13.52 -2.95 -4.00
C PRO A 183 -14.51 -1.79 -3.86
N LYS A 184 -15.69 -2.00 -3.22
CA LYS A 184 -16.61 -0.91 -2.90
C LYS A 184 -16.10 0.01 -1.81
N PHE A 185 -15.25 -0.50 -0.90
CA PHE A 185 -14.59 0.30 0.11
C PHE A 185 -13.36 1.01 -0.45
N PHE A 186 -12.50 0.26 -1.15
CA PHE A 186 -11.34 0.79 -1.85
C PHE A 186 -10.96 -0.12 -3.02
N ASP A 187 -11.01 0.39 -4.23
CA ASP A 187 -10.73 -0.37 -5.46
C ASP A 187 -9.27 -0.19 -5.88
N TRP A 188 -8.38 -1.05 -5.35
CA TRP A 188 -6.96 -1.05 -5.70
C TRP A 188 -6.70 -1.22 -7.20
N PRO A 189 -7.31 -2.19 -7.91
CA PRO A 189 -7.14 -2.28 -9.36
C PRO A 189 -7.43 -0.98 -10.09
N ASN A 190 -8.58 -0.34 -9.82
CA ASN A 190 -8.92 0.93 -10.45
C ASN A 190 -7.98 2.06 -10.03
N THR A 191 -7.60 2.14 -8.75
CA THR A 191 -6.65 3.16 -8.25
C THR A 191 -5.31 3.06 -8.96
N ILE A 192 -4.79 1.84 -9.12
CA ILE A 192 -3.52 1.61 -9.81
C ILE A 192 -3.64 1.94 -11.29
N GLU A 193 -4.68 1.43 -11.99
CA GLU A 193 -4.94 1.74 -13.40
C GLU A 193 -4.96 3.26 -13.65
N GLN A 194 -5.70 4.02 -12.84
CA GLN A 194 -5.79 5.47 -12.99
C GLN A 194 -4.47 6.19 -12.68
N THR A 195 -3.75 5.75 -11.64
CA THR A 195 -2.46 6.35 -11.28
C THR A 195 -1.43 6.16 -12.39
N LEU A 196 -1.31 4.94 -12.94
CA LEU A 196 -0.37 4.64 -14.03
C LEU A 196 -0.72 5.39 -15.31
N LYS A 197 -2.01 5.59 -15.58
CA LYS A 197 -2.48 6.39 -16.72
C LYS A 197 -2.11 7.87 -16.59
N GLN A 198 -2.17 8.41 -15.36
CA GLN A 198 -1.92 9.84 -15.10
C GLN A 198 -0.43 10.16 -14.93
N GLN A 199 0.36 9.22 -14.40
CA GLN A 199 1.78 9.40 -14.11
C GLN A 199 2.62 8.43 -14.95
N THR A 200 2.99 8.87 -16.13
CA THR A 200 3.68 8.06 -17.13
C THR A 200 5.18 7.87 -16.85
N ASP A 201 5.70 8.52 -15.84
CA ASP A 201 7.09 8.40 -15.34
C ASP A 201 7.25 7.33 -14.24
N ILE A 202 6.18 6.68 -13.81
CA ILE A 202 6.27 5.51 -12.94
C ILE A 202 6.86 4.34 -13.73
N ARG A 203 7.91 3.68 -13.17
CA ARG A 203 8.56 2.50 -13.77
C ARG A 203 8.55 1.29 -12.85
N LEU A 204 8.25 1.49 -11.58
CA LEU A 204 8.13 0.41 -10.60
C LEU A 204 6.87 0.60 -9.76
N LEU A 205 6.07 -0.45 -9.67
CA LEU A 205 4.97 -0.59 -8.72
C LEU A 205 5.37 -1.61 -7.65
N VAL A 206 5.31 -1.20 -6.39
CA VAL A 206 5.53 -2.09 -5.23
C VAL A 206 4.19 -2.32 -4.53
N VAL A 207 3.77 -3.58 -4.43
CA VAL A 207 2.48 -3.97 -3.83
C VAL A 207 2.71 -4.77 -2.55
N PHE A 208 1.97 -4.43 -1.48
CA PHE A 208 1.95 -5.17 -0.22
C PHE A 208 0.54 -5.18 0.36
N LEU A 209 -0.18 -6.28 0.15
CA LEU A 209 -1.58 -6.50 0.57
C LEU A 209 -1.74 -7.89 1.18
N GLY A 210 -2.73 -8.07 2.03
CA GLY A 210 -3.07 -9.42 2.52
C GLY A 210 -3.91 -9.49 3.79
N PRO A 211 -3.49 -8.99 4.96
CA PRO A 211 -4.17 -9.26 6.24
C PRO A 211 -5.64 -8.85 6.30
N ASN A 212 -6.05 -7.94 5.45
CA ASN A 212 -7.43 -7.46 5.36
C ASN A 212 -8.30 -8.26 4.39
N ASP A 213 -7.75 -9.26 3.70
CA ASP A 213 -8.43 -9.96 2.60
C ASP A 213 -9.13 -11.28 2.96
N PRO A 214 -8.89 -11.97 4.11
CA PRO A 214 -9.41 -13.32 4.36
C PRO A 214 -10.89 -13.33 4.75
N TRP A 215 -11.74 -12.73 3.92
CA TRP A 215 -13.18 -12.62 4.16
C TRP A 215 -14.01 -13.16 3.01
N ASP A 216 -15.21 -13.64 3.34
CA ASP A 216 -16.24 -13.91 2.35
C ASP A 216 -16.66 -12.57 1.71
N PHE A 217 -16.81 -12.51 0.41
CA PHE A 217 -17.26 -11.28 -0.26
C PHE A 217 -18.39 -11.53 -1.30
N PRO A 218 -19.23 -10.52 -1.57
CA PRO A 218 -20.34 -10.67 -2.48
C PRO A 218 -19.87 -10.67 -3.95
N LYS A 219 -20.47 -11.55 -4.76
CA LYS A 219 -20.41 -11.53 -6.23
C LYS A 219 -21.84 -11.66 -6.78
N GLY A 220 -22.42 -10.53 -7.21
CA GLY A 220 -23.84 -10.47 -7.58
C GLY A 220 -24.74 -10.78 -6.36
N LYS A 221 -25.59 -11.82 -6.48
CA LYS A 221 -26.50 -12.27 -5.41
C LYS A 221 -25.90 -13.33 -4.47
N LYS A 222 -24.67 -13.79 -4.72
CA LYS A 222 -24.00 -14.82 -3.92
C LYS A 222 -22.89 -14.23 -3.06
N TYR A 223 -22.59 -14.90 -1.93
CA TYR A 223 -21.38 -14.68 -1.16
C TYR A 223 -20.39 -15.79 -1.47
N LEU A 224 -19.21 -15.41 -1.93
CA LEU A 224 -18.10 -16.32 -2.16
C LEU A 224 -17.38 -16.55 -0.84
N LYS A 225 -17.25 -17.83 -0.46
CA LYS A 225 -16.57 -18.21 0.78
C LYS A 225 -15.07 -18.11 0.62
N PHE A 226 -14.38 -17.48 1.57
CA PHE A 226 -12.92 -17.38 1.58
C PHE A 226 -12.29 -18.75 1.31
N ALA A 227 -11.30 -18.78 0.42
CA ALA A 227 -10.58 -19.97 -0.01
C ALA A 227 -11.42 -21.01 -0.79
N SER A 228 -12.65 -20.69 -1.20
CA SER A 228 -13.33 -21.52 -2.21
C SER A 228 -12.73 -21.28 -3.61
N PRO A 229 -12.89 -22.22 -4.56
CA PRO A 229 -12.43 -22.03 -5.93
C PRO A 229 -12.94 -20.75 -6.55
N GLU A 230 -14.22 -20.42 -6.41
CA GLU A 230 -14.85 -19.23 -6.97
C GLU A 230 -14.35 -17.94 -6.32
N TRP A 231 -14.05 -17.99 -5.01
CA TRP A 231 -13.42 -16.89 -4.30
C TRP A 231 -12.03 -16.62 -4.84
N SER A 232 -11.24 -17.67 -5.02
CA SER A 232 -9.86 -17.58 -5.50
C SER A 232 -9.79 -17.06 -6.92
N GLU A 233 -10.66 -17.54 -7.80
CA GLU A 233 -10.78 -17.05 -9.18
C GLU A 233 -11.12 -15.56 -9.22
N GLU A 234 -12.12 -15.11 -8.45
CA GLU A 234 -12.49 -13.70 -8.38
C GLU A 234 -11.39 -12.84 -7.77
N TYR A 235 -10.73 -13.32 -6.71
CA TYR A 235 -9.62 -12.62 -6.09
C TYR A 235 -8.44 -12.46 -7.06
N LEU A 236 -8.06 -13.54 -7.75
CA LEU A 236 -6.99 -13.53 -8.75
C LEU A 236 -7.35 -12.68 -9.98
N SER A 237 -8.62 -12.55 -10.34
CA SER A 237 -9.04 -11.64 -11.41
C SER A 237 -8.67 -10.19 -11.08
N ARG A 238 -8.78 -9.80 -9.80
CA ARG A 238 -8.37 -8.46 -9.31
C ARG A 238 -6.85 -8.28 -9.29
N VAL A 239 -6.12 -9.32 -8.88
CA VAL A 239 -4.65 -9.35 -8.99
C VAL A 239 -4.20 -9.18 -10.44
N ASN A 240 -4.80 -9.94 -11.36
CA ASN A 240 -4.46 -9.89 -12.77
C ASN A 240 -4.79 -8.54 -13.42
N ARG A 241 -5.84 -7.83 -12.99
CA ARG A 241 -6.10 -6.45 -13.44
C ARG A 241 -4.91 -5.53 -13.10
N ILE A 242 -4.36 -5.66 -11.88
CA ILE A 242 -3.18 -4.87 -11.47
C ILE A 242 -1.97 -5.19 -12.34
N LEU A 243 -1.68 -6.49 -12.54
CA LEU A 243 -0.55 -6.92 -13.35
C LEU A 243 -0.69 -6.49 -14.81
N THR A 244 -1.90 -6.61 -15.38
CA THR A 244 -2.20 -6.16 -16.75
C THR A 244 -2.05 -4.64 -16.89
N ALA A 245 -2.51 -3.86 -15.91
CA ALA A 245 -2.34 -2.41 -15.93
C ALA A 245 -0.85 -2.03 -15.90
N ALA A 246 -0.05 -2.68 -15.06
CA ALA A 246 1.38 -2.46 -15.01
C ALA A 246 2.06 -2.81 -16.35
N GLU A 247 1.72 -3.96 -16.96
CA GLU A 247 2.24 -4.37 -18.26
C GLU A 247 1.89 -3.38 -19.38
N GLN A 248 0.63 -2.92 -19.44
CA GLN A 248 0.17 -1.94 -20.43
C GLN A 248 0.89 -0.59 -20.36
N HIS A 249 1.34 -0.21 -19.16
CA HIS A 249 2.08 1.02 -18.93
C HIS A 249 3.62 0.82 -18.84
N HIS A 250 4.12 -0.38 -19.17
CA HIS A 250 5.54 -0.74 -19.08
C HIS A 250 6.15 -0.51 -17.69
N VAL A 251 5.36 -0.80 -16.64
CA VAL A 251 5.74 -0.68 -15.25
C VAL A 251 6.11 -2.06 -14.71
N GLN A 252 7.29 -2.20 -14.15
CA GLN A 252 7.72 -3.43 -13.48
C GLN A 252 7.03 -3.54 -12.11
N VAL A 253 6.80 -4.77 -11.64
CA VAL A 253 6.10 -5.00 -10.38
C VAL A 253 6.98 -5.79 -9.43
N ILE A 254 7.08 -5.30 -8.19
CA ILE A 254 7.50 -6.04 -7.01
C ILE A 254 6.26 -6.32 -6.17
N TRP A 255 5.99 -7.57 -5.87
CA TRP A 255 4.91 -7.94 -4.94
C TRP A 255 5.51 -8.60 -3.70
N MET A 256 5.18 -8.02 -2.54
CA MET A 256 5.65 -8.53 -1.25
C MET A 256 4.75 -9.67 -0.79
N GLY A 257 5.34 -10.80 -0.46
CA GLY A 257 4.65 -11.94 0.14
C GLY A 257 4.11 -11.63 1.53
N ILE A 258 3.17 -12.43 2.01
CA ILE A 258 2.50 -12.21 3.29
C ILE A 258 3.28 -12.95 4.39
N PRO A 259 3.74 -12.25 5.44
CA PRO A 259 4.49 -12.89 6.53
C PRO A 259 3.61 -13.79 7.41
N TYR A 260 4.27 -14.59 8.24
CA TYR A 260 3.59 -15.33 9.31
C TYR A 260 2.88 -14.38 10.27
N MET A 261 1.72 -14.80 10.79
CA MET A 261 0.89 -14.04 11.74
C MET A 261 0.87 -14.73 13.10
N LYS A 262 0.83 -13.95 14.17
CA LYS A 262 0.82 -14.47 15.55
C LYS A 262 -0.43 -15.26 15.86
N GLN A 263 -1.60 -14.76 15.44
CA GLN A 263 -2.87 -15.44 15.65
C GLN A 263 -2.99 -16.65 14.71
N ALA A 264 -3.15 -17.87 15.25
CA ALA A 264 -3.15 -19.10 14.49
C ALA A 264 -4.20 -19.16 13.36
N LYS A 265 -5.42 -18.66 13.61
CA LYS A 265 -6.48 -18.60 12.59
C LYS A 265 -6.08 -17.70 11.43
N LEU A 266 -5.63 -16.50 11.72
CA LEU A 266 -5.18 -15.55 10.71
C LEU A 266 -3.96 -16.10 9.97
N ASN A 267 -3.01 -16.70 10.68
CA ASN A 267 -1.84 -17.32 10.07
C ASN A 267 -2.21 -18.39 9.03
N LYS A 268 -3.16 -19.28 9.38
CA LYS A 268 -3.65 -20.29 8.43
C LYS A 268 -4.25 -19.64 7.17
N GLN A 269 -5.02 -18.60 7.34
CA GLN A 269 -5.63 -17.86 6.21
C GLN A 269 -4.55 -17.18 5.37
N MET A 270 -3.56 -16.56 6.00
CA MET A 270 -2.46 -15.87 5.31
C MET A 270 -1.55 -16.84 4.56
N ARG A 271 -1.28 -18.05 5.10
CA ARG A 271 -0.51 -19.07 4.36
C ARG A 271 -1.24 -19.54 3.09
N TYR A 272 -2.57 -19.67 3.15
CA TYR A 272 -3.35 -19.94 1.95
C TYR A 272 -3.23 -18.83 0.92
N LEU A 273 -3.44 -17.58 1.36
CA LEU A 273 -3.42 -16.42 0.47
C LEU A 273 -2.03 -16.15 -0.10
N ASP A 274 -0.99 -16.27 0.71
CA ASP A 274 0.40 -16.12 0.30
C ASP A 274 0.77 -17.12 -0.80
N LYS A 275 0.40 -18.40 -0.61
CA LYS A 275 0.61 -19.43 -1.62
C LYS A 275 -0.15 -19.13 -2.92
N LEU A 276 -1.42 -18.75 -2.82
CA LEU A 276 -2.26 -18.40 -3.96
C LEU A 276 -1.65 -17.25 -4.77
N LEU A 277 -1.18 -16.21 -4.08
CA LEU A 277 -0.52 -15.07 -4.69
C LEU A 277 0.84 -15.41 -5.28
N ALA A 278 1.66 -16.18 -4.54
CA ALA A 278 2.97 -16.60 -5.02
C ALA A 278 2.88 -17.41 -6.31
N ASP A 279 1.95 -18.38 -6.37
CA ASP A 279 1.73 -19.22 -7.54
C ASP A 279 1.30 -18.40 -8.77
N GLU A 280 0.48 -17.36 -8.58
CA GLU A 280 -0.04 -16.51 -9.66
C GLU A 280 0.97 -15.45 -10.12
N ILE A 281 1.70 -14.85 -9.18
CA ILE A 281 2.49 -13.65 -9.42
C ILE A 281 3.94 -13.99 -9.82
N SER A 282 4.56 -14.99 -9.20
CA SER A 282 5.98 -15.29 -9.43
C SER A 282 6.35 -15.58 -10.90
N PRO A 283 5.45 -16.13 -11.75
CA PRO A 283 5.74 -16.28 -13.18
C PRO A 283 5.67 -14.97 -13.97
N LYS A 284 5.06 -13.91 -13.42
CA LYS A 284 4.70 -12.66 -14.12
C LYS A 284 5.45 -11.44 -13.60
N ALA A 285 5.81 -11.42 -12.31
CA ALA A 285 6.40 -10.29 -11.61
C ALA A 285 7.39 -10.75 -10.54
N LEU A 286 8.17 -9.82 -10.01
CA LEU A 286 9.13 -10.11 -8.97
C LEU A 286 8.41 -10.30 -7.64
N TRP A 287 8.45 -11.52 -7.11
CA TRP A 287 7.91 -11.88 -5.80
C TRP A 287 9.00 -11.84 -4.74
N ILE A 288 8.77 -11.13 -3.63
CA ILE A 288 9.65 -11.11 -2.46
C ILE A 288 8.96 -11.84 -1.31
N PRO A 289 9.36 -13.08 -0.97
CA PRO A 289 8.80 -13.79 0.18
C PRO A 289 9.23 -13.09 1.48
N THR A 290 8.30 -12.87 2.39
CA THR A 290 8.55 -12.16 3.67
C THR A 290 8.41 -13.05 4.90
N ASP A 291 7.83 -14.22 4.75
CA ASP A 291 7.51 -15.14 5.84
C ASP A 291 8.75 -15.59 6.61
N LYS A 292 9.69 -16.26 5.95
CA LYS A 292 10.95 -16.72 6.56
C LYS A 292 11.93 -15.60 6.84
N LEU A 293 11.84 -14.50 6.10
CA LEU A 293 12.72 -13.33 6.29
C LEU A 293 12.56 -12.75 7.70
N LEU A 294 11.32 -12.57 8.15
CA LEU A 294 11.01 -11.98 9.46
C LEU A 294 11.15 -12.98 10.63
N SER A 295 11.30 -14.26 10.35
CA SER A 295 11.48 -15.31 11.34
C SER A 295 12.88 -15.95 11.33
N ASN A 296 13.85 -15.30 10.68
CA ASN A 296 15.23 -15.78 10.52
C ASN A 296 15.31 -17.22 9.97
N GLY A 297 14.55 -17.49 8.92
CA GLY A 297 14.50 -18.79 8.24
C GLY A 297 13.55 -19.82 8.86
N SER A 298 12.90 -19.52 9.99
CA SER A 298 11.94 -20.42 10.61
C SER A 298 10.62 -20.45 9.83
N ASP A 299 9.94 -21.60 9.83
CA ASP A 299 8.60 -21.81 9.23
C ASP A 299 7.45 -21.39 10.15
N THR A 300 7.72 -20.59 11.18
CA THR A 300 6.75 -20.13 12.16
C THR A 300 6.89 -18.65 12.46
N TYR A 301 5.84 -18.04 12.98
CA TYR A 301 5.87 -16.68 13.48
C TYR A 301 6.90 -16.50 14.61
N ALA A 302 7.67 -15.42 14.53
CA ALA A 302 8.54 -14.97 15.60
C ALA A 302 8.35 -13.47 15.85
N ASP A 303 8.19 -13.05 17.13
CA ASP A 303 8.18 -11.62 17.51
C ASP A 303 9.56 -11.01 17.33
N SER A 304 10.59 -11.78 17.68
CA SER A 304 12.00 -11.38 17.67
C SER A 304 12.87 -12.55 17.22
N VAL A 305 14.00 -12.25 16.68
CA VAL A 305 15.00 -13.24 16.24
C VAL A 305 16.36 -12.96 16.89
N ASN A 306 17.15 -14.00 17.08
CA ASN A 306 18.54 -13.86 17.54
C ASN A 306 19.46 -13.86 16.32
N ILE A 307 20.16 -12.75 16.09
CA ILE A 307 21.16 -12.62 15.04
C ILE A 307 22.50 -12.33 15.70
N ASN A 308 23.42 -13.30 15.65
CA ASN A 308 24.77 -13.19 16.23
C ASN A 308 24.78 -12.79 17.71
N GLY A 309 23.86 -13.36 18.52
CA GLY A 309 23.74 -13.07 19.94
C GLY A 309 22.90 -11.83 20.28
N LYS A 310 22.49 -11.03 19.29
CA LYS A 310 21.63 -9.86 19.48
C LYS A 310 20.18 -10.21 19.18
N ILE A 311 19.28 -9.96 20.14
CA ILE A 311 17.84 -10.13 19.95
C ILE A 311 17.30 -8.89 19.24
N ILE A 312 16.74 -9.09 18.04
CA ILE A 312 16.12 -8.05 17.23
C ILE A 312 14.63 -8.34 17.14
N ARG A 313 13.82 -7.35 17.46
CA ARG A 313 12.38 -7.44 17.34
C ARG A 313 11.96 -6.95 15.96
N TYR A 314 11.33 -7.81 15.15
CA TYR A 314 10.84 -7.44 13.82
C TYR A 314 9.32 -7.22 13.77
N ARG A 315 8.56 -7.70 14.77
CA ARG A 315 7.10 -7.62 14.76
C ARG A 315 6.57 -6.72 15.86
N SER A 316 5.50 -6.01 15.57
CA SER A 316 4.70 -5.27 16.55
C SER A 316 4.01 -6.21 17.53
N LYS A 317 3.53 -5.68 18.65
CA LYS A 317 2.86 -6.48 19.69
C LYS A 317 1.56 -7.13 19.22
N ASP A 318 0.90 -6.53 18.23
CA ASP A 318 -0.35 -7.05 17.63
C ASP A 318 -0.15 -8.35 16.83
N GLY A 319 1.12 -8.67 16.46
CA GLY A 319 1.45 -9.88 15.71
C GLY A 319 1.09 -9.84 14.22
N ILE A 320 0.76 -8.64 13.70
CA ILE A 320 0.45 -8.36 12.29
C ILE A 320 1.46 -7.41 11.69
N HIS A 321 1.66 -6.25 12.33
CA HIS A 321 2.54 -5.20 11.84
C HIS A 321 4.02 -5.41 12.23
N PHE A 322 4.86 -4.50 11.80
CA PHE A 322 6.32 -4.55 11.98
C PHE A 322 6.80 -3.48 12.96
N SER A 323 7.89 -3.78 13.67
CA SER A 323 8.68 -2.75 14.33
C SER A 323 9.45 -1.92 13.30
N ALA A 324 10.11 -0.85 13.72
CA ALA A 324 10.97 -0.06 12.83
C ALA A 324 12.08 -0.92 12.17
N GLU A 325 12.67 -1.86 12.92
CA GLU A 325 13.67 -2.79 12.40
C GLU A 325 13.09 -3.75 11.36
N GLY A 326 11.86 -4.23 11.59
CA GLY A 326 11.15 -5.07 10.63
C GLY A 326 10.78 -4.32 9.35
N GLN A 327 10.31 -3.09 9.48
CA GLN A 327 10.01 -2.20 8.35
C GLN A 327 11.26 -1.92 7.53
N LYS A 328 12.38 -1.60 8.21
CA LYS A 328 13.67 -1.37 7.55
C LYS A 328 14.18 -2.62 6.84
N LEU A 329 14.10 -3.79 7.47
CA LEU A 329 14.51 -5.06 6.84
C LEU A 329 13.75 -5.30 5.53
N LEU A 330 12.44 -5.10 5.53
CA LEU A 330 11.60 -5.27 4.33
C LEU A 330 11.93 -4.21 3.26
N ALA A 331 12.15 -2.97 3.68
CA ALA A 331 12.57 -1.91 2.77
C ALA A 331 13.93 -2.20 2.13
N ASP A 332 14.91 -2.68 2.91
CA ASP A 332 16.22 -3.08 2.40
C ASP A 332 16.06 -4.22 1.35
N LYS A 333 15.14 -5.17 1.56
CA LYS A 333 14.87 -6.24 0.58
C LYS A 333 14.24 -5.74 -0.71
N ILE A 334 13.43 -4.71 -0.67
CA ILE A 334 12.93 -4.02 -1.88
C ILE A 334 14.11 -3.35 -2.59
N MET A 335 14.93 -2.58 -1.86
CA MET A 335 16.09 -1.86 -2.41
C MET A 335 17.13 -2.79 -3.05
N GLU A 336 17.37 -3.98 -2.47
CA GLU A 336 18.25 -5.02 -3.03
C GLU A 336 17.82 -5.51 -4.43
N LYS A 337 16.56 -5.31 -4.79
CA LYS A 337 16.02 -5.70 -6.10
C LYS A 337 16.09 -4.59 -7.15
N ILE A 338 16.55 -3.43 -6.78
CA ILE A 338 16.60 -2.25 -7.66
C ILE A 338 18.07 -1.99 -8.04
N VAL A 339 18.31 -1.91 -9.33
CA VAL A 339 19.59 -1.48 -9.91
C VAL A 339 19.40 -0.06 -10.44
N PHE A 340 20.25 0.85 -10.01
CA PHE A 340 20.18 2.24 -10.42
C PHE A 340 21.15 2.50 -11.57
N GLN A 341 20.64 3.04 -12.68
CA GLN A 341 21.49 3.53 -13.75
C GLN A 341 22.13 4.85 -13.28
N THR A 342 23.44 4.81 -13.01
CA THR A 342 24.22 6.03 -12.88
C THR A 342 24.39 6.60 -14.29
N THR A 343 24.01 7.88 -14.50
CA THR A 343 24.45 8.61 -15.69
C THR A 343 25.98 8.57 -15.66
N PRO A 344 26.65 8.16 -16.75
CA PRO A 344 28.12 8.27 -16.79
C PRO A 344 28.47 9.72 -16.48
N GLU A 345 29.24 9.98 -15.42
CA GLU A 345 29.86 11.28 -15.25
C GLU A 345 30.65 11.54 -16.52
N MET A 346 30.31 12.62 -17.24
CA MET A 346 31.14 13.10 -18.33
C MET A 346 32.52 13.32 -17.71
N ASN A 347 33.47 12.44 -18.07
CA ASN A 347 34.83 12.56 -17.63
C ASN A 347 35.29 13.98 -17.88
N GLY A 348 35.91 14.62 -16.87
CA GLY A 348 36.32 16.02 -16.89
C GLY A 348 37.25 16.42 -18.03
N GLU A 349 37.65 15.51 -18.90
CA GLU A 349 38.45 15.74 -20.10
C GLU A 349 37.64 16.38 -21.25
N GLU A 350 36.36 16.04 -21.45
CA GLU A 350 35.55 16.71 -22.49
C GLU A 350 35.15 18.14 -22.14
N ARG A 351 35.17 18.53 -20.86
CA ARG A 351 34.87 19.90 -20.40
C ARG A 351 36.00 20.87 -20.68
N THR A 352 37.22 20.34 -20.80
CA THR A 352 38.44 21.18 -21.07
C THR A 352 38.58 21.50 -22.56
N GLU A 353 38.14 20.61 -23.46
CA GLU A 353 38.20 20.84 -24.90
C GLU A 353 37.16 21.87 -25.38
N GLN A 354 35.97 21.93 -24.76
CA GLN A 354 34.94 22.94 -25.12
C GLN A 354 35.25 24.36 -24.60
N LEU A 355 36.10 24.49 -23.58
CA LEU A 355 36.55 25.80 -23.05
C LEU A 355 37.80 26.34 -23.75
N SER A 356 38.53 25.50 -24.50
CA SER A 356 39.70 25.94 -25.29
C SER A 356 39.35 26.30 -26.74
N ALA A 357 38.08 26.09 -27.16
CA ALA A 357 37.58 26.38 -28.51
C ALA A 357 36.69 27.65 -28.59
N ARG A 358 36.73 28.51 -27.56
CA ARG A 358 36.07 29.83 -27.56
C ARG A 358 37.04 30.98 -27.45
#